data_8bdc1df550d75094fa159c54825ec2b6
#
_entry.id   8bdc1df550d75094fa159c54825ec2b6
#
_cell.length_a   1.000
_cell.length_b   1.000
_cell.length_c   1.000
_cell.angle_alpha   90.00
_cell.angle_beta   90.00
_cell.angle_gamma   90.00
#
_symmetry.space_group_name_H-M   'P 1'
#
loop_
_entity.id
_entity.type
_entity.pdbx_description
1 polymer ?
#
loop_
_entity_poly.entity_id
_entity_poly.type
_entity_poly.pdbx_seq_one_letter_code
_entity_poly.pdbx_strand_id
1 'polypeptide(L)'
;TPIVKRNDAITLAEIRNLNITAIVISPGPKRPEDAGITMDLIHHFHATLPILGVCLGYQALGAYFGASVVRSPLPQHGKTSKIDHNGSGLFKNIPSPTEVMRYHSLNIAEIPTILEMTAFTQLTNEPMALQHKTLPLAGVQFHPESVLTPHGKQLLANWLDSLAR
;
A
#
# COMPACT_ATOMS: atom_id res chain seq x y z
N THR A 1 -13.12 -3.31 15.56
CA THR A 1 -13.90 -3.66 14.34
C THR A 1 -13.63 -2.63 13.27
N PRO A 2 -13.30 -3.00 12.01
CA PRO A 2 -13.06 -2.04 10.96
C PRO A 2 -14.36 -1.33 10.54
N ILE A 3 -14.24 -0.04 10.21
CA ILE A 3 -15.29 0.77 9.59
C ILE A 3 -14.97 0.86 8.10
N VAL A 4 -15.84 0.32 7.24
CA VAL A 4 -15.64 0.30 5.79
C VAL A 4 -16.52 1.36 5.13
N LYS A 5 -15.91 2.25 4.37
CA LYS A 5 -16.59 3.31 3.61
C LYS A 5 -16.02 3.39 2.19
N ARG A 6 -16.87 3.71 1.23
CA ARG A 6 -16.41 4.03 -0.13
C ARG A 6 -15.81 5.43 -0.15
N ASN A 7 -14.82 5.64 -1.03
CA ASN A 7 -14.13 6.94 -1.19
C ASN A 7 -15.03 8.09 -1.68
N ASP A 8 -16.23 7.77 -2.17
CA ASP A 8 -17.28 8.72 -2.60
C ASP A 8 -18.46 8.84 -1.62
N ALA A 9 -18.40 8.14 -0.47
CA ALA A 9 -19.50 8.03 0.49
C ALA A 9 -19.09 8.42 1.92
N ILE A 10 -18.01 9.16 2.07
CA ILE A 10 -17.54 9.73 3.33
C ILE A 10 -16.74 11.01 3.06
N THR A 11 -16.83 11.96 3.96
CA THR A 11 -16.06 13.22 3.92
C THR A 11 -14.91 13.21 4.91
N LEU A 12 -13.92 14.09 4.71
CA LEU A 12 -12.81 14.27 5.66
C LEU A 12 -13.30 14.71 7.05
N ALA A 13 -14.37 15.53 7.10
CA ALA A 13 -14.96 15.96 8.36
C ALA A 13 -15.58 14.79 9.13
N GLU A 14 -16.27 13.89 8.44
CA GLU A 14 -16.80 12.67 9.05
C GLU A 14 -15.68 11.76 9.54
N ILE A 15 -14.59 11.58 8.76
CA ILE A 15 -13.44 10.78 9.19
C ILE A 15 -12.81 11.34 10.46
N ARG A 16 -12.66 12.66 10.58
CA ARG A 16 -12.12 13.32 11.81
C ARG A 16 -12.98 13.03 13.05
N ASN A 17 -14.28 12.88 12.87
CA ASN A 17 -15.21 12.58 13.98
C ASN A 17 -15.24 11.08 14.35
N LEU A 18 -14.66 10.22 13.51
CA LEU A 18 -14.48 8.81 13.84
C LEU A 18 -13.29 8.66 14.79
N ASN A 19 -13.48 7.96 15.88
CA ASN A 19 -12.38 7.62 16.80
C ASN A 19 -11.59 6.43 16.25
N ILE A 20 -10.88 6.66 15.13
CA ILE A 20 -10.07 5.65 14.43
C ILE A 20 -8.61 5.74 14.84
N THR A 21 -7.92 4.62 14.80
CA THR A 21 -6.49 4.50 15.17
C THR A 21 -5.58 4.34 13.97
N ALA A 22 -6.11 4.01 12.81
CA ALA A 22 -5.37 3.82 11.57
C ALA A 22 -6.30 3.81 10.35
N ILE A 23 -5.74 3.97 9.17
CA ILE A 23 -6.46 3.98 7.90
C ILE A 23 -5.88 2.92 6.96
N VAL A 24 -6.74 2.19 6.26
CA VAL A 24 -6.37 1.36 5.11
C VAL A 24 -7.00 1.94 3.86
N ILE A 25 -6.17 2.25 2.87
CA ILE A 25 -6.62 2.65 1.53
C ILE A 25 -6.59 1.41 0.64
N SER A 26 -7.78 0.94 0.29
CA SER A 26 -7.97 -0.31 -0.45
C SER A 26 -7.66 -0.19 -1.95
N PRO A 27 -7.57 -1.33 -2.67
CA PRO A 27 -7.53 -1.33 -4.12
C PRO A 27 -8.68 -0.56 -4.75
N GLY A 28 -8.44 -0.02 -5.94
CA GLY A 28 -9.44 0.68 -6.74
C GLY A 28 -9.00 0.82 -8.19
N PRO A 29 -9.94 1.17 -9.09
CA PRO A 29 -9.64 1.41 -10.50
C PRO A 29 -9.01 2.78 -10.73
N LYS A 30 -8.47 2.98 -11.93
CA LYS A 30 -7.90 4.24 -12.44
C LYS A 30 -6.61 4.65 -11.75
N ARG A 31 -6.35 5.94 -11.70
CA ARG A 31 -5.17 6.56 -11.08
C ARG A 31 -5.51 7.13 -9.70
N PRO A 32 -4.52 7.38 -8.84
CA PRO A 32 -4.74 7.97 -7.53
C PRO A 32 -5.54 9.28 -7.55
N GLU A 33 -5.30 10.13 -8.55
CA GLU A 33 -5.96 11.43 -8.71
C GLU A 33 -7.46 11.30 -9.01
N ASP A 34 -7.88 10.16 -9.58
CA ASP A 34 -9.28 9.85 -9.90
C ASP A 34 -10.01 9.09 -8.77
N ALA A 35 -9.35 8.89 -7.62
CA ALA A 35 -9.83 8.03 -6.53
C ALA A 35 -10.59 8.80 -5.43
N GLY A 36 -11.48 9.73 -5.82
CA GLY A 36 -12.30 10.49 -4.88
C GLY A 36 -11.47 11.25 -3.84
N ILE A 37 -11.77 11.09 -2.55
CA ILE A 37 -11.08 11.81 -1.47
C ILE A 37 -9.69 11.25 -1.12
N THR A 38 -9.17 10.25 -1.86
CA THR A 38 -7.97 9.50 -1.46
C THR A 38 -6.74 10.40 -1.26
N MET A 39 -6.46 11.30 -2.20
CA MET A 39 -5.29 12.19 -2.09
C MET A 39 -5.47 13.21 -0.95
N ASP A 40 -6.66 13.76 -0.78
CA ASP A 40 -6.99 14.68 0.31
C ASP A 40 -6.94 13.98 1.67
N LEU A 41 -7.36 12.71 1.74
CA LEU A 41 -7.26 11.89 2.94
C LEU A 41 -5.79 11.71 3.36
N ILE A 42 -4.91 11.36 2.42
CA ILE A 42 -3.47 11.25 2.71
C ILE A 42 -2.95 12.59 3.19
N HIS A 43 -3.26 13.69 2.49
CA HIS A 43 -2.83 15.04 2.87
C HIS A 43 -3.22 15.39 4.32
N HIS A 44 -4.44 15.06 4.74
CA HIS A 44 -4.94 15.43 6.06
C HIS A 44 -4.43 14.53 7.20
N PHE A 45 -4.17 13.25 6.94
CA PHE A 45 -3.95 12.27 8.00
C PHE A 45 -2.55 11.65 8.04
N HIS A 46 -1.71 11.83 7.00
CA HIS A 46 -0.39 11.19 6.90
C HIS A 46 0.53 11.45 8.10
N ALA A 47 0.42 12.62 8.74
CA ALA A 47 1.25 13.01 9.87
C ALA A 47 0.67 12.59 11.23
N THR A 48 -0.58 12.17 11.29
CA THR A 48 -1.31 11.93 12.55
C THR A 48 -1.81 10.51 12.71
N LEU A 49 -2.03 9.80 11.62
CA LEU A 49 -2.53 8.42 11.65
C LEU A 49 -1.65 7.49 10.81
N PRO A 50 -1.41 6.26 11.29
CA PRO A 50 -0.85 5.21 10.46
C PRO A 50 -1.72 4.92 9.24
N ILE A 51 -1.11 4.78 8.06
CA ILE A 51 -1.82 4.46 6.81
C ILE A 51 -1.16 3.28 6.14
N LEU A 52 -1.96 2.28 5.77
CA LEU A 52 -1.58 1.21 4.86
C LEU A 52 -2.26 1.41 3.51
N GLY A 53 -1.47 1.52 2.44
CA GLY A 53 -1.97 1.56 1.07
C GLY A 53 -1.88 0.20 0.39
N VAL A 54 -2.97 -0.27 -0.23
CA VAL A 54 -3.01 -1.51 -1.00
C VAL A 54 -3.32 -1.19 -2.45
N CYS A 55 -2.49 -1.63 -3.38
CA CYS A 55 -2.60 -1.45 -4.83
C CYS A 55 -2.75 0.05 -5.19
N LEU A 56 -3.97 0.54 -5.46
CA LEU A 56 -4.22 1.97 -5.67
C LEU A 56 -3.75 2.82 -4.48
N GLY A 57 -3.98 2.37 -3.25
CA GLY A 57 -3.53 3.07 -2.04
C GLY A 57 -2.01 3.17 -1.93
N TYR A 58 -1.28 2.16 -2.34
CA TYR A 58 0.18 2.20 -2.45
C TYR A 58 0.64 3.24 -3.48
N GLN A 59 0.02 3.27 -4.67
CA GLN A 59 0.31 4.26 -5.70
C GLN A 59 -0.01 5.68 -5.23
N ALA A 60 -1.12 5.86 -4.50
CA ALA A 60 -1.51 7.13 -3.92
C ALA A 60 -0.51 7.64 -2.88
N LEU A 61 -0.02 6.77 -2.00
CA LEU A 61 1.04 7.12 -1.05
C LEU A 61 2.33 7.52 -1.79
N GLY A 62 2.76 6.72 -2.77
CA GLY A 62 3.91 7.05 -3.59
C GLY A 62 3.79 8.40 -4.27
N ALA A 63 2.67 8.64 -4.97
CA ALA A 63 2.39 9.88 -5.69
C ALA A 63 2.32 11.10 -4.76
N TYR A 64 1.71 10.95 -3.58
CA TYR A 64 1.62 12.04 -2.60
C TYR A 64 3.01 12.55 -2.18
N PHE A 65 3.97 11.65 -2.03
CA PHE A 65 5.34 12.01 -1.66
C PHE A 65 6.24 12.31 -2.87
N GLY A 66 5.72 12.32 -4.09
CA GLY A 66 6.40 12.78 -5.28
C GLY A 66 6.91 11.69 -6.23
N ALA A 67 6.54 10.43 -6.03
CA ALA A 67 6.81 9.38 -7.02
C ALA A 67 5.90 9.54 -8.25
N SER A 68 6.40 9.19 -9.41
CA SER A 68 5.61 9.17 -10.65
C SER A 68 4.78 7.89 -10.74
N VAL A 69 3.50 8.01 -11.12
CA VAL A 69 2.66 6.84 -11.44
C VAL A 69 2.80 6.54 -12.92
N VAL A 70 3.39 5.40 -13.23
CA VAL A 70 3.74 5.00 -14.61
C VAL A 70 3.10 3.66 -14.97
N ARG A 71 3.08 3.34 -16.27
CA ARG A 71 2.66 2.01 -16.73
C ARG A 71 3.71 0.98 -16.31
N SER A 72 3.26 -0.12 -15.70
CA SER A 72 4.12 -1.26 -15.37
C SER A 72 4.75 -1.83 -16.66
N PRO A 73 6.03 -2.16 -16.67
CA PRO A 73 6.68 -2.81 -17.82
C PRO A 73 6.09 -4.20 -18.08
N LEU A 74 5.54 -4.85 -17.06
CA LEU A 74 4.87 -6.15 -17.14
C LEU A 74 3.52 -6.11 -16.41
N PRO A 75 2.45 -5.56 -17.05
CA PRO A 75 1.11 -5.55 -16.45
C PRO A 75 0.64 -6.96 -16.10
N GLN A 76 0.10 -7.14 -14.91
CA GLN A 76 -0.38 -8.43 -14.42
C GLN A 76 -1.82 -8.30 -13.94
N HIS A 77 -2.66 -9.25 -14.35
CA HIS A 77 -4.07 -9.32 -13.97
C HIS A 77 -4.42 -10.74 -13.53
N GLY A 78 -4.57 -10.95 -12.22
CA GLY A 78 -4.89 -12.26 -11.65
C GLY A 78 -3.76 -13.28 -11.75
N LYS A 79 -2.51 -12.82 -11.78
CA LYS A 79 -1.31 -13.68 -11.83
C LYS A 79 -0.43 -13.43 -10.61
N THR A 80 0.30 -14.45 -10.23
CA THR A 80 1.28 -14.35 -9.14
C THR A 80 2.67 -13.93 -9.65
N SER A 81 3.46 -13.36 -8.76
CA SER A 81 4.87 -13.07 -8.96
C SER A 81 5.63 -13.36 -7.68
N LYS A 82 6.88 -13.79 -7.82
CA LYS A 82 7.79 -13.87 -6.69
C LYS A 82 8.42 -12.50 -6.45
N ILE A 83 8.46 -12.10 -5.20
CA ILE A 83 9.10 -10.86 -4.75
C ILE A 83 10.18 -11.16 -3.72
N ASP A 84 11.29 -10.46 -3.81
CA ASP A 84 12.26 -10.36 -2.73
C ASP A 84 11.95 -9.16 -1.85
N HIS A 85 12.22 -9.26 -0.56
CA HIS A 85 11.93 -8.22 0.42
C HIS A 85 12.97 -8.15 1.54
N ASN A 86 12.99 -7.05 2.28
CA ASN A 86 13.98 -6.77 3.32
C ASN A 86 13.79 -7.57 4.63
N GLY A 87 12.73 -8.36 4.78
CA GLY A 87 12.45 -9.18 5.96
C GLY A 87 12.03 -8.40 7.20
N SER A 88 11.75 -7.10 7.10
CA SER A 88 11.39 -6.23 8.21
C SER A 88 9.99 -5.61 8.05
N GLY A 89 9.50 -4.95 9.09
CA GLY A 89 8.20 -4.27 9.07
C GLY A 89 7.06 -5.20 8.65
N LEU A 90 6.42 -4.90 7.52
CA LEU A 90 5.34 -5.72 6.95
C LEU A 90 5.79 -7.17 6.67
N PHE A 91 7.06 -7.38 6.35
CA PHE A 91 7.60 -8.68 5.94
C PHE A 91 8.27 -9.48 7.07
N LYS A 92 8.12 -9.04 8.33
CA LYS A 92 8.67 -9.75 9.48
C LYS A 92 8.15 -11.20 9.53
N ASN A 93 9.08 -12.17 9.65
CA ASN A 93 8.81 -13.61 9.68
C ASN A 93 8.10 -14.16 8.41
N ILE A 94 8.21 -13.47 7.29
CA ILE A 94 7.77 -13.95 5.98
C ILE A 94 9.00 -14.42 5.20
N PRO A 95 8.97 -15.61 4.56
CA PRO A 95 10.11 -16.08 3.78
C PRO A 95 10.35 -15.22 2.54
N SER A 96 11.61 -14.97 2.18
CA SER A 96 12.00 -14.32 0.93
C SER A 96 12.77 -15.33 0.06
N PRO A 97 12.38 -15.50 -1.21
CA PRO A 97 11.26 -14.86 -1.88
C PRO A 97 9.89 -15.35 -1.40
N THR A 98 8.88 -14.52 -1.54
CA THR A 98 7.47 -14.90 -1.31
C THR A 98 6.63 -14.68 -2.57
N GLU A 99 5.55 -15.44 -2.69
CA GLU A 99 4.61 -15.30 -3.81
C GLU A 99 3.50 -14.35 -3.46
N VAL A 100 3.16 -13.44 -4.41
CA VAL A 100 2.10 -12.44 -4.23
C VAL A 100 1.22 -12.34 -5.46
N MET A 101 -0.07 -12.11 -5.26
CA MET A 101 -1.04 -11.91 -6.32
C MET A 101 -1.02 -10.47 -6.80
N ARG A 102 -0.93 -10.28 -8.12
CA ARG A 102 -0.91 -8.97 -8.77
C ARG A 102 -2.15 -8.77 -9.63
N TYR A 103 -2.69 -7.56 -9.58
CA TYR A 103 -3.80 -7.14 -10.41
C TYR A 103 -3.69 -5.65 -10.75
N HIS A 104 -2.64 -5.27 -11.51
CA HIS A 104 -2.38 -3.86 -11.82
C HIS A 104 -1.67 -3.67 -13.16
N SER A 105 -1.96 -2.55 -13.82
CA SER A 105 -1.26 -2.06 -15.03
C SER A 105 -0.36 -0.87 -14.72
N LEU A 106 -0.53 -0.23 -13.57
CA LEU A 106 0.25 0.92 -13.12
C LEU A 106 1.14 0.53 -11.94
N ASN A 107 2.25 1.24 -11.80
CA ASN A 107 3.17 1.15 -10.67
C ASN A 107 3.77 2.54 -10.42
N ILE A 108 4.59 2.68 -9.38
CA ILE A 108 5.33 3.90 -9.11
C ILE A 108 6.78 3.80 -9.59
N ALA A 109 7.32 4.93 -9.99
CA ALA A 109 8.72 5.13 -10.39
C ALA A 109 9.25 6.45 -9.80
N GLU A 110 10.53 6.74 -10.02
CA GLU A 110 11.18 7.98 -9.56
C GLU A 110 10.94 8.22 -8.06
N ILE A 111 11.20 7.18 -7.27
CA ILE A 111 10.81 7.14 -5.86
C ILE A 111 11.70 8.09 -5.05
N PRO A 112 11.11 9.08 -4.37
CA PRO A 112 11.87 10.05 -3.58
C PRO A 112 12.54 9.40 -2.36
N THR A 113 13.66 9.97 -1.92
CA THR A 113 14.50 9.42 -0.85
C THR A 113 13.83 9.33 0.52
N ILE A 114 12.70 10.00 0.72
CA ILE A 114 11.88 9.92 1.94
C ILE A 114 11.13 8.60 2.06
N LEU A 115 10.95 7.90 0.93
CA LEU A 115 10.35 6.57 0.86
C LEU A 115 11.45 5.52 0.72
N GLU A 116 11.28 4.41 1.42
CA GLU A 116 12.10 3.21 1.29
C GLU A 116 11.31 2.12 0.57
N MET A 117 11.90 1.54 -0.47
CA MET A 117 11.34 0.38 -1.14
C MET A 117 11.73 -0.89 -0.40
N THR A 118 10.75 -1.62 0.08
CA THR A 118 10.95 -2.79 0.95
C THR A 118 10.78 -4.13 0.24
N ALA A 119 10.24 -4.14 -0.98
CA ALA A 119 10.11 -5.34 -1.81
C ALA A 119 10.12 -5.02 -3.31
N PHE A 120 10.61 -5.98 -4.11
CA PHE A 120 10.73 -5.92 -5.57
C PHE A 120 10.39 -7.25 -6.21
N THR A 121 9.86 -7.23 -7.44
CA THR A 121 9.70 -8.47 -8.23
C THR A 121 11.05 -9.02 -8.66
N GLN A 122 11.23 -10.34 -8.60
CA GLN A 122 12.48 -10.99 -9.03
C GLN A 122 12.73 -10.84 -10.53
N LEU A 123 11.68 -10.89 -11.35
CA LEU A 123 11.82 -10.92 -12.81
C LEU A 123 12.13 -9.55 -13.41
N THR A 124 11.45 -8.50 -12.95
CA THR A 124 11.50 -7.17 -13.58
C THR A 124 12.05 -6.09 -12.64
N ASN A 125 12.37 -6.45 -11.40
CA ASN A 125 12.80 -5.51 -10.36
C ASN A 125 11.81 -4.34 -10.15
N GLU A 126 10.52 -4.58 -10.38
CA GLU A 126 9.48 -3.61 -10.10
C GLU A 126 9.28 -3.44 -8.60
N PRO A 127 9.14 -2.20 -8.11
CA PRO A 127 8.84 -1.96 -6.70
C PRO A 127 7.45 -2.51 -6.34
N MET A 128 7.39 -3.28 -5.25
CA MET A 128 6.17 -3.97 -4.80
C MET A 128 5.73 -3.58 -3.39
N ALA A 129 6.58 -2.93 -2.62
CA ALA A 129 6.21 -2.38 -1.31
C ALA A 129 7.06 -1.17 -0.97
N LEU A 130 6.48 -0.24 -0.25
CA LEU A 130 7.13 0.95 0.28
C LEU A 130 6.83 1.14 1.77
N GLN A 131 7.73 1.87 2.43
CA GLN A 131 7.47 2.48 3.72
C GLN A 131 8.04 3.90 3.75
N HIS A 132 7.42 4.78 4.53
CA HIS A 132 7.99 6.09 4.81
C HIS A 132 9.06 5.96 5.90
N LYS A 133 10.18 6.66 5.76
CA LYS A 133 11.34 6.49 6.66
C LYS A 133 11.08 6.92 8.11
N THR A 134 10.16 7.85 8.34
CA THR A 134 9.90 8.43 9.66
C THR A 134 8.45 8.41 10.09
N LEU A 135 7.50 8.36 9.15
CA LEU A 135 6.06 8.31 9.44
C LEU A 135 5.54 6.86 9.39
N PRO A 136 4.48 6.53 10.12
CA PRO A 136 3.90 5.19 10.14
C PRO A 136 3.05 4.91 8.89
N LEU A 137 3.67 5.08 7.72
CA LEU A 137 3.03 4.89 6.42
C LEU A 137 3.72 3.75 5.68
N ALA A 138 2.93 2.83 5.18
CA ALA A 138 3.42 1.70 4.40
C ALA A 138 2.43 1.38 3.25
N GLY A 139 2.91 0.69 2.24
CA GLY A 139 2.05 0.26 1.16
C GLY A 139 2.60 -0.95 0.41
N VAL A 140 1.68 -1.70 -0.21
CA VAL A 140 1.99 -2.85 -1.06
C VAL A 140 1.25 -2.72 -2.39
N GLN A 141 1.94 -2.99 -3.50
CA GLN A 141 1.34 -2.95 -4.84
C GLN A 141 0.48 -4.18 -5.13
N PHE A 142 0.78 -5.29 -4.50
CA PHE A 142 0.06 -6.55 -4.63
C PHE A 142 -1.15 -6.63 -3.69
N HIS A 143 -1.90 -7.73 -3.76
CA HIS A 143 -3.14 -7.96 -3.03
C HIS A 143 -2.93 -8.93 -1.85
N PRO A 144 -2.68 -8.45 -0.62
CA PRO A 144 -2.49 -9.31 0.56
C PRO A 144 -3.78 -10.03 0.97
N GLU A 145 -4.95 -9.53 0.57
CA GLU A 145 -6.25 -10.16 0.83
C GLU A 145 -6.52 -11.39 -0.04
N SER A 146 -5.76 -11.55 -1.13
CA SER A 146 -5.95 -12.67 -2.06
C SER A 146 -5.50 -14.00 -1.48
N VAL A 147 -6.23 -15.05 -1.78
CA VAL A 147 -5.84 -16.45 -1.47
C VAL A 147 -4.53 -16.87 -2.19
N LEU A 148 -4.19 -16.19 -3.29
CA LEU A 148 -2.94 -16.37 -4.03
C LEU A 148 -1.76 -15.61 -3.45
N THR A 149 -1.93 -14.95 -2.31
CA THR A 149 -0.85 -14.36 -1.50
C THR A 149 -0.75 -15.14 -0.18
N PRO A 150 0.01 -16.25 -0.12
CA PRO A 150 -0.03 -17.19 1.01
C PRO A 150 0.25 -16.54 2.37
N HIS A 151 1.13 -15.53 2.39
CA HIS A 151 1.52 -14.82 3.62
C HIS A 151 0.77 -13.48 3.82
N GLY A 152 -0.29 -13.22 3.06
CA GLY A 152 -1.04 -11.96 3.12
C GLY A 152 -1.62 -11.67 4.50
N LYS A 153 -2.19 -12.67 5.17
CA LYS A 153 -2.69 -12.51 6.56
C LYS A 153 -1.59 -12.15 7.54
N GLN A 154 -0.41 -12.78 7.42
CA GLN A 154 0.74 -12.47 8.28
C GLN A 154 1.23 -11.03 8.05
N LEU A 155 1.26 -10.57 6.80
CA LEU A 155 1.63 -9.21 6.45
C LEU A 155 0.68 -8.19 7.09
N LEU A 156 -0.63 -8.41 7.00
CA LEU A 156 -1.63 -7.54 7.63
C LEU A 156 -1.54 -7.58 9.16
N ALA A 157 -1.28 -8.75 9.76
CA ALA A 157 -1.04 -8.87 11.19
C ALA A 157 0.21 -8.09 11.63
N ASN A 158 1.32 -8.20 10.90
CA ASN A 158 2.54 -7.44 11.17
C ASN A 158 2.28 -5.92 11.17
N TRP A 159 1.45 -5.44 10.23
CA TRP A 159 1.07 -4.03 10.22
C TRP A 159 0.24 -3.66 11.44
N LEU A 160 -0.79 -4.44 11.79
CA LEU A 160 -1.61 -4.21 12.98
C LEU A 160 -0.79 -4.22 14.27
N ASP A 161 0.15 -5.15 14.40
CA ASP A 161 1.06 -5.23 15.56
C ASP A 161 1.96 -4.00 15.69
N SER A 162 2.29 -3.35 14.56
CA SER A 162 3.07 -2.11 14.56
C SER A 162 2.31 -0.91 15.11
N LEU A 163 0.96 -0.94 15.10
CA LEU A 163 0.10 0.12 15.64
C LEU A 163 0.02 0.13 17.17
N ALA A 164 0.39 -0.97 17.81
CA ALA A 164 0.30 -1.15 19.26
C ALA A 164 1.52 -0.61 20.03
N ARG A 165 2.46 0.04 19.33
CA ARG A 165 3.72 0.54 19.90
C ARG A 165 3.73 2.04 20.16
#